data_868e750e94ee7686cb9ba515e7b41b40
#
_entry.id   868e750e94ee7686cb9ba515e7b41b40
#
_cell.length_a   1.000
_cell.length_b   1.000
_cell.length_c   1.000
_cell.angle_alpha   90.00
_cell.angle_beta   90.00
_cell.angle_gamma   90.00
#
_symmetry.space_group_name_H-M   'P 1'
#
loop_
_entity.id
_entity.type
_entity.pdbx_description
1 polymer ?
#
loop_
_entity_poly.entity_id
_entity_poly.type
_entity_poly.pdbx_seq_one_letter_code
_entity_poly.pdbx_strand_id
1 'polypeptide(L)'
;DRIKHFWYALNKELGGIGDTQTKDLSRMYYIPATYDGANNFIFTGDGSSINVNELLAKHPYVDRAKSGNTFLDRLPPELAEQVVNHRKNSMQNTNVVWSSFHDCPFWPRRLASEYVTISETGWYHKMYQMMVAIAARALEKEYPISAGQIADLCKQFDNEHGGWYTDRPIEKEADRALEYAYRNT
;
A
#
# COMPACT_ATOMS: atom_id res chain seq x y z
N ASP A 1 5.50 16.08 -10.19
CA ASP A 1 4.15 15.63 -10.37
C ASP A 1 3.14 16.74 -10.06
N ARG A 2 2.87 17.60 -11.09
CA ARG A 2 2.11 18.86 -10.96
C ARG A 2 0.66 18.63 -10.50
N ILE A 3 0.08 17.47 -10.83
CA ILE A 3 -1.32 17.16 -10.50
C ILE A 3 -1.49 16.81 -9.04
N LYS A 4 -0.61 16.01 -8.49
CA LYS A 4 -0.60 15.73 -7.04
C LYS A 4 -0.37 16.99 -6.23
N HIS A 5 0.51 17.87 -6.71
CA HIS A 5 0.73 19.19 -6.10
C HIS A 5 -0.55 20.04 -6.14
N PHE A 6 -1.23 20.09 -7.28
CA PHE A 6 -2.50 20.82 -7.43
C PHE A 6 -3.57 20.30 -6.47
N TRP A 7 -3.74 18.97 -6.41
CA TRP A 7 -4.70 18.36 -5.48
C TRP A 7 -4.38 18.72 -4.02
N TYR A 8 -3.11 18.64 -3.64
CA TYR A 8 -2.66 18.99 -2.30
C TYR A 8 -2.92 20.48 -1.96
N ALA A 9 -2.60 21.36 -2.89
CA ALA A 9 -2.78 22.79 -2.73
C ALA A 9 -4.27 23.14 -2.61
N LEU A 10 -5.12 22.55 -3.46
CA LEU A 10 -6.57 22.74 -3.42
C LEU A 10 -7.17 22.22 -2.12
N ASN A 11 -6.79 21.02 -1.69
CA ASN A 11 -7.26 20.45 -0.44
C ASN A 11 -6.87 21.31 0.77
N LYS A 12 -5.67 21.89 0.77
CA LYS A 12 -5.24 22.84 1.80
C LYS A 12 -6.06 24.13 1.80
N GLU A 13 -6.36 24.67 0.64
CA GLU A 13 -7.21 25.87 0.49
C GLU A 13 -8.62 25.62 1.04
N LEU A 14 -9.14 24.41 0.85
CA LEU A 14 -10.44 23.97 1.36
C LEU A 14 -10.43 23.52 2.83
N GLY A 15 -9.33 23.73 3.56
CA GLY A 15 -9.25 23.37 4.98
C GLY A 15 -9.04 21.87 5.24
N GLY A 16 -8.59 21.10 4.24
CA GLY A 16 -8.24 19.69 4.40
C GLY A 16 -9.42 18.71 4.37
N ILE A 17 -10.57 19.13 3.86
CA ILE A 17 -11.80 18.32 3.81
C ILE A 17 -11.82 17.28 2.66
N GLY A 18 -10.89 17.37 1.71
CA GLY A 18 -10.85 16.46 0.56
C GLY A 18 -10.36 15.05 0.94
N ASP A 19 -11.01 14.03 0.40
CA ASP A 19 -10.59 12.64 0.56
C ASP A 19 -9.20 12.44 -0.06
N THR A 20 -8.25 12.00 0.76
CA THR A 20 -6.86 11.78 0.35
C THR A 20 -6.69 10.72 -0.74
N GLN A 21 -7.69 9.88 -0.94
CA GLN A 21 -7.68 8.87 -1.99
C GLN A 21 -8.01 9.43 -3.37
N THR A 22 -8.58 10.63 -3.47
CA THR A 22 -8.99 11.25 -4.73
C THR A 22 -7.87 11.95 -5.50
N LYS A 23 -6.64 11.93 -4.98
CA LYS A 23 -5.45 12.52 -5.64
C LYS A 23 -4.94 11.77 -6.87
N ASP A 24 -5.52 10.63 -7.19
CA ASP A 24 -5.13 9.78 -8.31
C ASP A 24 -6.04 10.03 -9.52
N LEU A 25 -5.43 10.40 -10.65
CA LEU A 25 -6.14 10.65 -11.92
C LEU A 25 -6.77 9.40 -12.53
N SER A 26 -6.25 8.23 -12.21
CA SER A 26 -6.78 6.96 -12.70
C SER A 26 -8.05 6.53 -11.99
N ARG A 27 -8.45 7.27 -10.96
CA ARG A 27 -9.64 6.93 -10.18
C ARG A 27 -10.92 7.18 -10.96
N MET A 28 -11.76 6.19 -11.03
CA MET A 28 -13.10 6.32 -11.58
C MET A 28 -14.04 6.98 -10.56
N TYR A 29 -14.89 7.85 -11.07
CA TYR A 29 -15.97 8.47 -10.31
C TYR A 29 -17.30 8.01 -10.88
N TYR A 30 -18.27 7.81 -10.00
CA TYR A 30 -19.64 7.56 -10.45
C TYR A 30 -20.23 8.83 -11.03
N ILE A 31 -20.99 8.69 -12.13
CA ILE A 31 -21.80 9.77 -12.64
C ILE A 31 -22.89 10.07 -11.60
N PRO A 32 -23.09 11.33 -11.21
CA PRO A 32 -24.18 11.68 -10.32
C PRO A 32 -25.52 11.16 -10.84
N ALA A 33 -26.26 10.45 -10.01
CA ALA A 33 -27.55 9.90 -10.36
C ALA A 33 -28.57 10.26 -9.28
N THR A 34 -29.82 10.43 -9.69
CA THR A 34 -30.95 10.62 -8.80
C THR A 34 -31.68 9.30 -8.68
N TYR A 35 -31.86 8.83 -7.46
CA TYR A 35 -32.68 7.65 -7.15
C TYR A 35 -34.04 8.07 -6.64
N ASP A 36 -35.03 7.25 -6.86
CA ASP A 36 -36.39 7.49 -6.37
C ASP A 36 -36.39 7.64 -4.84
N GLY A 37 -36.95 8.76 -4.38
CA GLY A 37 -36.98 9.10 -2.96
C GLY A 37 -35.72 9.79 -2.42
N ALA A 38 -34.71 9.99 -3.22
CA ALA A 38 -33.50 10.73 -2.81
C ALA A 38 -33.72 12.25 -2.91
N ASN A 39 -33.30 12.95 -1.86
CA ASN A 39 -33.35 14.43 -1.82
C ASN A 39 -32.02 15.00 -2.31
N ASN A 40 -31.79 14.95 -3.62
CA ASN A 40 -30.56 15.44 -4.24
C ASN A 40 -30.67 16.93 -4.57
N PHE A 41 -29.57 17.64 -4.40
CA PHE A 41 -29.49 19.05 -4.78
C PHE A 41 -28.13 19.34 -5.44
N ILE A 42 -28.10 20.33 -6.31
CA ILE A 42 -26.89 20.83 -6.96
C ILE A 42 -26.72 22.27 -6.54
N PHE A 43 -25.57 22.61 -5.96
CA PHE A 43 -25.16 23.99 -5.76
C PHE A 43 -24.37 24.47 -6.96
N THR A 44 -24.80 25.59 -7.54
CA THR A 44 -24.02 26.35 -8.48
C THR A 44 -23.63 27.67 -7.85
N GLY A 45 -22.39 28.03 -7.92
CA GLY A 45 -21.88 29.32 -7.43
C GLY A 45 -21.27 30.11 -8.56
N ASP A 46 -21.47 31.44 -8.55
CA ASP A 46 -20.78 32.36 -9.45
C ASP A 46 -19.39 32.65 -8.88
N GLY A 47 -18.36 32.17 -9.56
CA GLY A 47 -16.97 32.34 -9.14
C GLY A 47 -16.03 32.45 -10.33
N SER A 48 -14.87 33.04 -10.13
CA SER A 48 -13.79 33.03 -11.11
C SER A 48 -13.07 31.70 -11.12
N SER A 49 -12.51 31.31 -12.26
CA SER A 49 -11.67 30.12 -12.36
C SER A 49 -10.44 30.23 -11.48
N ILE A 50 -10.05 29.09 -10.89
CA ILE A 50 -8.86 29.01 -10.03
C ILE A 50 -7.60 29.26 -10.85
N ASN A 51 -6.77 30.21 -10.43
CA ASN A 51 -5.43 30.38 -10.98
C ASN A 51 -4.50 29.32 -10.41
N VAL A 52 -4.25 28.28 -11.19
CA VAL A 52 -3.45 27.11 -10.80
C VAL A 52 -2.03 27.52 -10.35
N ASN A 53 -1.39 28.46 -11.07
CA ASN A 53 -0.02 28.84 -10.75
C ASN A 53 0.08 29.58 -9.41
N GLU A 54 -0.86 30.46 -9.12
CA GLU A 54 -0.93 31.17 -7.84
C GLU A 54 -1.21 30.18 -6.69
N LEU A 55 -2.13 29.25 -6.89
CA LEU A 55 -2.46 28.24 -5.89
C LEU A 55 -1.26 27.34 -5.57
N LEU A 56 -0.51 26.90 -6.59
CA LEU A 56 0.69 26.10 -6.41
C LEU A 56 1.81 26.88 -5.70
N ALA A 57 1.96 28.15 -6.02
CA ALA A 57 2.95 29.02 -5.36
C ALA A 57 2.61 29.28 -3.89
N LYS A 58 1.32 29.45 -3.57
CA LYS A 58 0.82 29.65 -2.20
C LYS A 58 1.03 28.41 -1.31
N HIS A 59 0.96 27.21 -1.89
CA HIS A 59 1.08 25.95 -1.17
C HIS A 59 2.18 25.07 -1.76
N PRO A 60 3.46 25.33 -1.47
CA PRO A 60 4.56 24.51 -1.96
C PRO A 60 4.41 23.07 -1.48
N TYR A 61 4.60 22.13 -2.41
CA TYR A 61 4.45 20.71 -2.16
C TYR A 61 5.80 20.01 -2.19
N VAL A 62 6.11 19.33 -1.10
CA VAL A 62 7.26 18.43 -1.03
C VAL A 62 6.71 17.01 -0.99
N ASP A 63 7.02 16.22 -2.01
CA ASP A 63 6.64 14.81 -2.05
C ASP A 63 7.44 14.03 -0.99
N ARG A 64 6.82 13.83 0.16
CA ARG A 64 7.43 13.07 1.27
C ARG A 64 7.58 11.57 0.96
N ALA A 65 6.89 11.07 -0.06
CA ALA A 65 7.04 9.69 -0.49
C ALA A 65 8.42 9.40 -1.11
N LYS A 66 9.15 10.45 -1.51
CA LYS A 66 10.54 10.35 -1.96
C LYS A 66 11.58 10.64 -0.87
N SER A 67 11.15 11.02 0.32
CA SER A 67 12.06 11.11 1.47
C SER A 67 12.21 9.75 2.16
N GLY A 68 12.27 8.70 1.39
CA GLY A 68 12.70 7.39 1.84
C GLY A 68 14.12 7.52 2.38
N ASN A 69 14.26 7.63 3.68
CA ASN A 69 15.53 7.60 4.37
C ASN A 69 16.01 6.16 4.52
N THR A 70 15.72 5.32 3.50
CA THR A 70 16.23 3.95 3.50
C THR A 70 17.72 3.97 3.23
N PHE A 71 18.43 3.01 3.76
CA PHE A 71 19.85 2.84 3.50
C PHE A 71 20.16 2.84 2.00
N LEU A 72 19.30 2.22 1.19
CA LEU A 72 19.46 2.13 -0.26
C LEU A 72 19.35 3.49 -0.96
N ASP A 73 18.52 4.41 -0.47
CA ASP A 73 18.38 5.75 -1.07
C ASP A 73 19.64 6.62 -0.91
N ARG A 74 20.54 6.22 0.00
CA ARG A 74 21.83 6.89 0.25
C ARG A 74 22.98 6.33 -0.59
N LEU A 75 22.75 5.19 -1.26
CA LEU A 75 23.74 4.54 -2.09
C LEU A 75 23.66 5.03 -3.54
N PRO A 76 24.77 5.02 -4.28
CA PRO A 76 24.74 5.12 -5.74
C PRO A 76 23.80 4.05 -6.32
N PRO A 77 23.06 4.34 -7.42
CA PRO A 77 22.07 3.43 -7.98
C PRO A 77 22.61 2.02 -8.27
N GLU A 78 23.85 1.93 -8.75
CA GLU A 78 24.50 0.65 -9.07
C GLU A 78 24.75 -0.20 -7.81
N LEU A 79 25.15 0.43 -6.70
CA LEU A 79 25.35 -0.26 -5.43
C LEU A 79 24.03 -0.64 -4.78
N ALA A 80 23.02 0.20 -4.88
CA ALA A 80 21.69 -0.12 -4.41
C ALA A 80 21.11 -1.36 -5.11
N GLU A 81 21.29 -1.45 -6.44
CA GLU A 81 20.87 -2.60 -7.22
C GLU A 81 21.66 -3.87 -6.87
N GLN A 82 22.96 -3.76 -6.63
CA GLN A 82 23.79 -4.90 -6.17
C GLN A 82 23.32 -5.42 -4.81
N VAL A 83 22.99 -4.55 -3.86
CA VAL A 83 22.43 -4.94 -2.55
C VAL A 83 21.09 -5.65 -2.71
N VAL A 84 20.19 -5.12 -3.55
CA VAL A 84 18.89 -5.76 -3.82
C VAL A 84 19.08 -7.14 -4.44
N ASN A 85 19.98 -7.27 -5.42
CA ASN A 85 20.26 -8.56 -6.07
C ASN A 85 20.89 -9.57 -5.11
N HIS A 86 21.80 -9.12 -4.23
CA HIS A 86 22.36 -9.98 -3.19
C HIS A 86 21.29 -10.49 -2.24
N ARG A 87 20.39 -9.64 -1.77
CA ARG A 87 19.25 -10.02 -0.92
C ARG A 87 18.33 -11.03 -1.62
N LYS A 88 18.00 -10.80 -2.89
CA LYS A 88 17.21 -11.75 -3.69
C LYS A 88 17.88 -13.11 -3.79
N ASN A 89 19.18 -13.13 -4.09
CA ASN A 89 19.93 -14.38 -4.23
C ASN A 89 20.02 -15.15 -2.92
N SER A 90 20.20 -14.47 -1.79
CA SER A 90 20.24 -15.12 -0.47
C SER A 90 18.90 -15.76 -0.06
N MET A 91 17.79 -15.25 -0.62
CA MET A 91 16.43 -15.74 -0.33
C MET A 91 15.95 -16.85 -1.27
N GLN A 92 16.70 -17.23 -2.29
CA GLN A 92 16.25 -18.20 -3.30
C GLN A 92 16.31 -19.68 -2.87
N ASN A 93 17.04 -20.03 -1.82
CA ASN A 93 17.23 -21.40 -1.38
C ASN A 93 16.39 -21.75 -0.16
N THR A 94 15.09 -21.96 -0.36
CA THR A 94 14.20 -22.37 0.74
C THR A 94 13.90 -23.85 0.71
N ASN A 95 14.48 -24.58 1.64
CA ASN A 95 14.06 -25.96 1.92
C ASN A 95 13.10 -26.05 3.13
N VAL A 96 12.73 -24.91 3.72
CA VAL A 96 11.87 -24.91 4.90
C VAL A 96 10.47 -24.48 4.50
N VAL A 97 9.52 -25.37 4.74
CA VAL A 97 8.09 -25.13 4.54
C VAL A 97 7.41 -25.18 5.89
N TRP A 98 6.75 -24.09 6.30
CA TRP A 98 5.88 -24.13 7.47
C TRP A 98 4.55 -24.78 7.09
N SER A 99 4.09 -25.67 7.95
CA SER A 99 2.81 -26.35 7.74
C SER A 99 1.61 -25.43 8.04
N SER A 100 1.83 -24.39 8.85
CA SER A 100 0.80 -23.48 9.29
C SER A 100 1.38 -22.09 9.57
N PHE A 101 0.53 -21.05 9.47
CA PHE A 101 0.89 -19.70 9.91
C PHE A 101 1.20 -19.64 11.42
N HIS A 102 0.68 -20.57 12.22
CA HIS A 102 1.02 -20.68 13.64
C HIS A 102 2.48 -21.02 13.88
N ASP A 103 3.09 -21.78 12.95
CA ASP A 103 4.49 -22.22 13.04
C ASP A 103 5.46 -21.18 12.52
N CYS A 104 4.96 -20.14 11.82
CA CYS A 104 5.79 -19.10 11.25
C CYS A 104 6.31 -18.14 12.34
N PRO A 105 7.63 -18.09 12.63
CA PRO A 105 8.20 -17.23 13.66
C PRO A 105 8.07 -15.73 13.30
N PHE A 106 7.84 -15.41 12.03
CA PHE A 106 7.69 -14.05 11.52
C PHE A 106 6.23 -13.60 11.42
N TRP A 107 5.29 -14.43 11.88
CA TRP A 107 3.87 -14.12 11.80
C TRP A 107 3.53 -12.82 12.53
N PRO A 108 2.91 -11.84 11.86
CA PRO A 108 2.65 -10.53 12.44
C PRO A 108 1.35 -10.52 13.27
N ARG A 109 1.38 -11.10 14.46
CA ARG A 109 0.21 -11.33 15.33
C ARG A 109 -0.68 -10.09 15.51
N ARG A 110 -0.08 -8.91 15.66
CA ARG A 110 -0.82 -7.66 15.81
C ARG A 110 -1.62 -7.33 14.54
N LEU A 111 -0.99 -7.37 13.38
CA LEU A 111 -1.68 -7.10 12.10
C LEU A 111 -2.74 -8.15 11.81
N ALA A 112 -2.48 -9.40 12.14
CA ALA A 112 -3.44 -10.50 12.04
C ALA A 112 -4.68 -10.25 12.93
N SER A 113 -4.50 -9.83 14.17
CA SER A 113 -5.60 -9.44 15.06
C SER A 113 -6.40 -8.25 14.49
N GLU A 114 -5.71 -7.25 13.96
CA GLU A 114 -6.37 -6.11 13.32
C GLU A 114 -7.14 -6.53 12.05
N TYR A 115 -6.63 -7.51 11.27
CA TYR A 115 -7.31 -8.04 10.09
C TYR A 115 -8.66 -8.67 10.44
N VAL A 116 -8.71 -9.47 11.48
CA VAL A 116 -9.93 -10.17 11.92
C VAL A 116 -11.01 -9.20 12.42
N THR A 117 -10.63 -8.02 12.88
CA THR A 117 -11.57 -7.00 13.38
C THR A 117 -12.11 -6.05 12.32
N ILE A 118 -11.70 -6.20 11.06
CA ILE A 118 -12.18 -5.35 9.95
C ILE A 118 -13.63 -5.74 9.64
N SER A 119 -14.55 -4.77 9.65
CA SER A 119 -15.97 -4.99 9.42
C SER A 119 -16.47 -4.57 8.04
N GLU A 120 -15.81 -3.62 7.38
CA GLU A 120 -16.36 -3.01 6.16
C GLU A 120 -15.41 -3.05 4.96
N THR A 121 -14.23 -2.46 5.09
CA THR A 121 -13.25 -2.36 3.99
C THR A 121 -11.81 -2.37 4.52
N GLY A 122 -10.85 -2.77 3.70
CA GLY A 122 -9.43 -2.66 4.06
C GLY A 122 -8.69 -3.99 4.20
N TRP A 123 -9.35 -5.13 4.00
CA TRP A 123 -8.72 -6.46 4.07
C TRP A 123 -7.49 -6.57 3.17
N TYR A 124 -7.59 -6.14 1.92
CA TYR A 124 -6.47 -6.20 0.98
C TYR A 124 -5.26 -5.40 1.46
N HIS A 125 -5.50 -4.21 1.97
CA HIS A 125 -4.42 -3.38 2.49
C HIS A 125 -3.79 -4.00 3.74
N LYS A 126 -4.60 -4.50 4.66
CA LYS A 126 -4.10 -5.14 5.89
C LYS A 126 -3.37 -6.45 5.57
N MET A 127 -3.90 -7.26 4.66
CA MET A 127 -3.24 -8.48 4.20
C MET A 127 -1.88 -8.16 3.57
N TYR A 128 -1.81 -7.14 2.71
CA TYR A 128 -0.55 -6.70 2.14
C TYR A 128 0.46 -6.25 3.21
N GLN A 129 0.01 -5.51 4.24
CA GLN A 129 0.88 -5.14 5.38
C GLN A 129 1.41 -6.38 6.12
N MET A 130 0.60 -7.43 6.27
CA MET A 130 1.04 -8.69 6.87
C MET A 130 2.12 -9.37 6.03
N MET A 131 1.92 -9.45 4.72
CA MET A 131 2.90 -10.01 3.79
C MET A 131 4.23 -9.25 3.84
N VAL A 132 4.19 -7.92 3.81
CA VAL A 132 5.39 -7.07 3.95
C VAL A 132 6.09 -7.31 5.28
N ALA A 133 5.34 -7.42 6.38
CA ALA A 133 5.92 -7.66 7.69
C ALA A 133 6.60 -9.03 7.81
N ILE A 134 6.03 -10.06 7.19
CA ILE A 134 6.65 -11.40 7.13
C ILE A 134 7.95 -11.32 6.31
N ALA A 135 7.89 -10.74 5.12
CA ALA A 135 9.03 -10.60 4.22
C ALA A 135 10.19 -9.82 4.85
N ALA A 136 9.88 -8.66 5.45
CA ALA A 136 10.88 -7.81 6.08
C ALA A 136 11.58 -8.52 7.25
N ARG A 137 10.82 -9.18 8.13
CA ARG A 137 11.39 -9.91 9.27
C ARG A 137 12.22 -11.12 8.83
N ALA A 138 11.76 -11.84 7.80
CA ALA A 138 12.52 -12.94 7.23
C ALA A 138 13.86 -12.45 6.66
N LEU A 139 13.83 -11.31 5.94
CA LEU A 139 15.02 -10.70 5.37
C LEU A 139 15.99 -10.21 6.43
N GLU A 140 15.51 -9.55 7.51
CA GLU A 140 16.34 -9.13 8.65
C GLU A 140 17.05 -10.29 9.35
N LYS A 141 16.46 -11.47 9.31
CA LYS A 141 17.01 -12.70 9.91
C LYS A 141 17.77 -13.56 8.90
N GLU A 142 17.97 -13.06 7.68
CA GLU A 142 18.59 -13.80 6.58
C GLU A 142 17.93 -15.18 6.36
N TYR A 143 16.61 -15.23 6.64
CA TYR A 143 15.83 -16.44 6.52
C TYR A 143 15.19 -16.51 5.15
N PRO A 144 15.53 -17.53 4.34
CA PRO A 144 14.98 -17.65 3.01
C PRO A 144 13.46 -17.91 3.05
N ILE A 145 12.68 -17.06 2.38
CA ILE A 145 11.24 -17.21 2.21
C ILE A 145 10.85 -16.86 0.78
N SER A 146 9.95 -17.63 0.19
CA SER A 146 9.40 -17.36 -1.14
C SER A 146 8.06 -16.61 -1.06
N ALA A 147 7.70 -15.93 -2.16
CA ALA A 147 6.38 -15.33 -2.28
C ALA A 147 5.25 -16.37 -2.17
N GLY A 148 5.45 -17.57 -2.72
CA GLY A 148 4.49 -18.67 -2.58
C GLY A 148 4.25 -19.05 -1.12
N GLN A 149 5.31 -19.18 -0.31
CA GLN A 149 5.16 -19.45 1.13
C GLN A 149 4.41 -18.35 1.88
N ILE A 150 4.70 -17.09 1.56
CA ILE A 150 3.97 -15.95 2.15
C ILE A 150 2.49 -16.01 1.76
N ALA A 151 2.22 -16.26 0.48
CA ALA A 151 0.86 -16.38 -0.03
C ALA A 151 0.08 -17.53 0.63
N ASP A 152 0.71 -18.72 0.74
CA ASP A 152 0.08 -19.89 1.35
C ASP A 152 -0.28 -19.65 2.83
N LEU A 153 0.64 -19.08 3.61
CA LEU A 153 0.39 -18.75 5.01
C LEU A 153 -0.75 -17.73 5.16
N CYS A 154 -0.75 -16.69 4.34
CA CYS A 154 -1.78 -15.66 4.37
C CYS A 154 -3.13 -16.18 3.90
N LYS A 155 -3.16 -17.04 2.90
CA LYS A 155 -4.38 -17.69 2.39
C LYS A 155 -4.98 -18.65 3.42
N GLN A 156 -4.14 -19.43 4.08
CA GLN A 156 -4.58 -20.31 5.17
C GLN A 156 -5.22 -19.49 6.29
N PHE A 157 -4.56 -18.43 6.72
CA PHE A 157 -5.08 -17.53 7.77
C PHE A 157 -6.42 -16.91 7.37
N ASP A 158 -6.55 -16.39 6.15
CA ASP A 158 -7.79 -15.79 5.66
C ASP A 158 -8.94 -16.81 5.64
N ASN A 159 -8.68 -18.01 5.15
CA ASN A 159 -9.68 -19.09 5.11
C ASN A 159 -10.19 -19.49 6.51
N GLU A 160 -9.32 -19.47 7.51
CA GLU A 160 -9.70 -19.79 8.89
C GLU A 160 -10.50 -18.66 9.56
N HIS A 161 -10.40 -17.41 9.06
CA HIS A 161 -10.96 -16.23 9.70
C HIS A 161 -12.02 -15.49 8.87
N GLY A 162 -12.61 -16.15 7.87
CA GLY A 162 -13.76 -15.61 7.14
C GLY A 162 -13.66 -15.63 5.62
N GLY A 163 -12.46 -15.82 5.04
CA GLY A 163 -12.29 -15.96 3.60
C GLY A 163 -12.63 -14.67 2.83
N TRP A 164 -12.22 -13.51 3.32
CA TRP A 164 -12.55 -12.21 2.72
C TRP A 164 -11.67 -11.83 1.53
N TYR A 165 -10.53 -12.50 1.37
CA TYR A 165 -9.59 -12.24 0.29
C TYR A 165 -9.94 -13.08 -0.94
N THR A 166 -10.95 -12.68 -1.71
CA THR A 166 -11.54 -13.50 -2.78
C THR A 166 -11.18 -13.07 -4.19
N ASP A 167 -11.10 -11.75 -4.46
CA ASP A 167 -11.11 -11.21 -5.81
C ASP A 167 -9.72 -10.83 -6.37
N ARG A 168 -8.67 -10.97 -5.58
CA ARG A 168 -7.30 -10.60 -5.98
C ARG A 168 -6.35 -11.79 -5.90
N PRO A 169 -5.43 -11.91 -6.86
CA PRO A 169 -4.43 -12.97 -6.82
C PRO A 169 -3.44 -12.71 -5.68
N ILE A 170 -3.58 -13.48 -4.61
CA ILE A 170 -2.77 -13.35 -3.39
C ILE A 170 -1.28 -13.54 -3.65
N GLU A 171 -0.93 -14.39 -4.61
CA GLU A 171 0.44 -14.68 -5.02
C GLU A 171 1.14 -13.43 -5.59
N LYS A 172 0.43 -12.66 -6.42
CA LYS A 172 0.96 -11.40 -6.98
C LYS A 172 1.18 -10.34 -5.89
N GLU A 173 0.32 -10.30 -4.90
CA GLU A 173 0.49 -9.37 -3.79
C GLU A 173 1.66 -9.79 -2.88
N ALA A 174 1.88 -11.09 -2.70
CA ALA A 174 3.04 -11.63 -1.98
C ALA A 174 4.36 -11.34 -2.72
N ASP A 175 4.40 -11.47 -4.04
CA ASP A 175 5.56 -11.07 -4.87
C ASP A 175 5.87 -9.58 -4.70
N ARG A 176 4.85 -8.72 -4.76
CA ARG A 176 5.01 -7.29 -4.55
C ARG A 176 5.49 -6.93 -3.14
N ALA A 177 5.00 -7.65 -2.13
CA ALA A 177 5.40 -7.46 -0.75
C ALA A 177 6.88 -7.85 -0.53
N LEU A 178 7.31 -8.94 -1.14
CA LEU A 178 8.69 -9.40 -1.10
C LEU A 178 9.63 -8.42 -1.82
N GLU A 179 9.25 -7.96 -3.01
CA GLU A 179 9.99 -6.94 -3.76
C GLU A 179 10.10 -5.62 -2.97
N TYR A 180 9.02 -5.21 -2.32
CA TYR A 180 9.02 -4.05 -1.44
C TYR A 180 10.00 -4.22 -0.28
N ALA A 181 10.02 -5.40 0.35
CA ALA A 181 10.94 -5.68 1.45
C ALA A 181 12.41 -5.61 1.00
N TYR A 182 12.77 -6.17 -0.17
CA TYR A 182 14.13 -6.07 -0.71
C TYR A 182 14.63 -4.64 -0.86
N ARG A 183 13.74 -3.70 -1.17
CA ARG A 183 14.08 -2.30 -1.42
C ARG A 183 14.06 -1.43 -0.16
N ASN A 184 13.29 -1.81 0.86
CA ASN A 184 12.97 -0.93 1.99
C ASN A 184 13.42 -1.45 3.37
N THR A 185 14.03 -2.62 3.42
CA THR A 185 14.55 -3.19 4.69
C THR A 185 16.02 -2.89 4.93
#